data_7fd0fa650838fe06cdddbd91c90add93
#
_entry.id   7fd0fa650838fe06cdddbd91c90add93
#
_cell.length_a   1.000
_cell.length_b   1.000
_cell.length_c   1.000
_cell.angle_alpha   90.00
_cell.angle_beta   90.00
_cell.angle_gamma   90.00
#
_symmetry.space_group_name_H-M   'P 1'
#
loop_
_entity.id
_entity.type
_entity.pdbx_description
1 polymer ?
#
loop_
_entity_poly.entity_id
_entity_poly.type
_entity_poly.pdbx_seq_one_letter_code
_entity_poly.pdbx_strand_id
1 'polypeptide(L)'
;FNDGANQVDEELSHIYYHHQCPDYRLIAQPIASYLMPLWTMDDMSSLSPAEICSSCAVIPQETLERDLRNFIFNIFVVYRKMPEKCYSYRMWYALGIMEHFRMEHCLDIVLEVLRQDLDFYDFYFGYLYETMLSAITYQLGQNQLDVLMDFMKEPGLLPMSKYRVIEAVAHIVI
;
A
#
# COMPACT_ATOMS: atom_id res chain seq x y z
N PHE A 1 30.39 18.80 -20.94
CA PHE A 1 29.84 17.42 -21.01
C PHE A 1 29.16 17.02 -19.70
N ASN A 2 28.41 17.91 -19.04
CA ASN A 2 27.68 17.57 -17.80
C ASN A 2 26.34 18.27 -17.64
N ASP A 3 25.86 18.99 -18.65
CA ASP A 3 24.63 19.80 -18.53
C ASP A 3 23.34 18.99 -18.80
N GLY A 4 23.45 17.80 -19.40
CA GLY A 4 22.27 16.99 -19.71
C GLY A 4 21.73 16.17 -18.53
N ALA A 5 22.55 15.78 -17.58
CA ALA A 5 22.12 14.97 -16.43
C ALA A 5 21.35 15.82 -15.41
N ASN A 6 21.75 17.07 -15.20
CA ASN A 6 21.06 17.98 -14.27
C ASN A 6 19.68 18.42 -14.80
N GLN A 7 19.51 18.52 -16.12
CA GLN A 7 18.25 18.94 -16.72
C GLN A 7 17.18 17.83 -16.63
N VAL A 8 17.59 16.57 -16.76
CA VAL A 8 16.70 15.42 -16.61
C VAL A 8 16.26 15.25 -15.14
N ASP A 9 17.15 15.50 -14.18
CA ASP A 9 16.81 15.46 -12.76
C ASP A 9 15.90 16.63 -12.34
N GLU A 10 16.04 17.80 -12.92
CA GLU A 10 15.14 18.94 -12.70
C GLU A 10 13.75 18.69 -13.32
N GLU A 11 13.66 18.16 -14.54
CA GLU A 11 12.37 17.82 -15.16
C GLU A 11 11.68 16.67 -14.41
N LEU A 12 12.41 15.66 -13.98
CA LEU A 12 11.85 14.58 -13.16
C LEU A 12 11.43 15.08 -11.77
N SER A 13 12.18 15.99 -11.16
CA SER A 13 11.79 16.58 -9.88
C SER A 13 10.51 17.42 -10.02
N HIS A 14 10.35 18.16 -11.11
CA HIS A 14 9.11 18.90 -11.40
C HIS A 14 7.90 17.98 -11.58
N ILE A 15 8.07 16.83 -12.21
CA ILE A 15 7.01 15.84 -12.37
C ILE A 15 6.64 15.23 -11.01
N TYR A 16 7.61 15.02 -10.11
CA TYR A 16 7.39 14.42 -8.79
C TYR A 16 6.82 15.40 -7.75
N TYR A 17 7.09 16.70 -7.83
CA TYR A 17 6.78 17.66 -6.76
C TYR A 17 5.54 18.54 -7.01
N HIS A 18 4.93 18.50 -8.18
CA HIS A 18 3.80 19.39 -8.50
C HIS A 18 2.44 18.73 -8.65
N HIS A 19 2.32 17.43 -8.35
CA HIS A 19 1.01 16.81 -8.37
C HIS A 19 0.28 17.06 -7.05
N GLN A 20 -0.75 17.88 -7.15
CA GLN A 20 -1.67 18.21 -6.07
C GLN A 20 -2.23 16.94 -5.45
N CYS A 21 -2.40 16.97 -4.13
CA CYS A 21 -3.15 15.95 -3.38
C CYS A 21 -4.42 15.56 -4.16
N PRO A 22 -4.75 14.27 -4.30
CA PRO A 22 -5.94 13.83 -5.02
C PRO A 22 -7.16 14.62 -4.57
N ASP A 23 -7.94 15.07 -5.52
CA ASP A 23 -9.15 15.83 -5.26
C ASP A 23 -10.03 15.08 -4.24
N TYR A 24 -10.33 15.70 -3.11
CA TYR A 24 -11.22 15.15 -2.08
C TYR A 24 -12.58 14.70 -2.62
N ARG A 25 -13.02 15.23 -3.77
CA ARG A 25 -14.23 14.79 -4.48
C ARG A 25 -14.17 13.35 -4.99
N LEU A 26 -12.98 12.73 -5.04
CA LEU A 26 -12.81 11.32 -5.42
C LEU A 26 -12.96 10.35 -4.25
N ILE A 27 -13.02 10.85 -3.02
CA ILE A 27 -13.21 10.02 -1.82
C ILE A 27 -14.59 9.39 -1.86
N ALA A 28 -14.64 8.07 -1.90
CA ALA A 28 -15.88 7.31 -1.97
C ALA A 28 -16.40 6.89 -0.57
N GLN A 29 -15.49 6.74 0.40
CA GLN A 29 -15.79 6.36 1.79
C GLN A 29 -15.21 7.38 2.76
N PRO A 30 -15.86 7.62 3.92
CA PRO A 30 -15.31 8.51 4.93
C PRO A 30 -13.91 8.06 5.37
N ILE A 31 -12.98 9.02 5.47
CA ILE A 31 -11.65 8.80 6.04
C ILE A 31 -11.67 9.27 7.49
N ALA A 32 -11.27 8.40 8.41
CA ALA A 32 -11.17 8.72 9.81
C ALA A 32 -10.17 9.88 10.04
N SER A 33 -10.48 10.78 10.95
CA SER A 33 -9.68 11.99 11.18
C SER A 33 -8.22 11.70 11.53
N TYR A 34 -7.95 10.62 12.25
CA TYR A 34 -6.59 10.20 12.61
C TYR A 34 -5.80 9.59 11.43
N LEU A 35 -6.47 9.19 10.33
CA LEU A 35 -5.85 8.75 9.08
C LEU A 35 -5.71 9.89 8.04
N MET A 36 -6.36 11.03 8.27
CA MET A 36 -6.27 12.18 7.36
C MET A 36 -4.84 12.67 7.11
N PRO A 37 -3.93 12.72 8.10
CA PRO A 37 -2.54 13.06 7.83
C PRO A 37 -1.90 12.17 6.76
N LEU A 38 -2.18 10.86 6.77
CA LEU A 38 -1.68 9.92 5.75
C LEU A 38 -2.29 10.18 4.36
N TRP A 39 -3.53 10.66 4.33
CA TRP A 39 -4.20 10.98 3.07
C TRP A 39 -3.64 12.22 2.41
N THR A 40 -3.26 13.21 3.22
CA THR A 40 -2.77 14.52 2.77
C THR A 40 -1.25 14.60 2.62
N MET A 41 -0.52 13.52 2.98
CA MET A 41 0.93 13.50 2.87
C MET A 41 1.40 13.56 1.42
N ASP A 42 2.24 14.57 1.14
CA ASP A 42 2.92 14.72 -0.14
C ASP A 42 4.33 14.10 -0.11
N ASP A 43 4.91 13.84 1.08
CA ASP A 43 6.29 13.35 1.25
C ASP A 43 6.42 12.38 2.44
N MET A 44 7.25 11.35 2.30
CA MET A 44 7.60 10.39 3.35
C MET A 44 8.31 11.00 4.56
N SER A 45 8.85 12.21 4.43
CA SER A 45 9.69 12.83 5.47
C SER A 45 8.92 13.38 6.66
N SER A 46 7.59 13.53 6.58
CA SER A 46 6.80 14.29 7.55
C SER A 46 6.28 13.47 8.73
N LEU A 47 6.18 12.14 8.62
CA LEU A 47 5.71 11.27 9.70
C LEU A 47 6.54 9.99 9.76
N SER A 48 7.06 9.65 10.95
CA SER A 48 7.69 8.35 11.13
C SER A 48 6.63 7.24 11.25
N PRO A 49 6.90 6.02 10.79
CA PRO A 49 6.00 4.87 11.00
C PRO A 49 5.63 4.67 12.47
N ALA A 50 6.56 4.93 13.39
CA ALA A 50 6.33 4.80 14.83
C ALA A 50 5.31 5.82 15.37
N GLU A 51 5.32 7.06 14.89
CA GLU A 51 4.33 8.08 15.28
C GLU A 51 2.94 7.73 14.78
N ILE A 52 2.84 7.22 13.56
CA ILE A 52 1.58 6.77 12.96
C ILE A 52 1.01 5.60 13.77
N CYS A 53 1.80 4.57 14.04
CA CYS A 53 1.38 3.44 14.85
C CYS A 53 0.99 3.86 16.26
N SER A 54 1.71 4.81 16.87
CA SER A 54 1.38 5.32 18.20
C SER A 54 0.02 6.02 18.22
N SER A 55 -0.31 6.79 17.19
CA SER A 55 -1.63 7.44 17.09
C SER A 55 -2.77 6.44 16.86
N CYS A 56 -2.49 5.33 16.20
CA CYS A 56 -3.46 4.26 15.97
C CYS A 56 -3.64 3.34 17.18
N ALA A 57 -2.66 3.24 18.08
CA ALA A 57 -2.67 2.31 19.21
C ALA A 57 -3.82 2.54 20.23
N VAL A 58 -4.39 3.74 20.25
CA VAL A 58 -5.53 4.08 21.13
C VAL A 58 -6.88 3.77 20.50
N ILE A 59 -6.91 3.37 19.23
CA ILE A 59 -8.14 3.06 18.50
C ILE A 59 -8.47 1.57 18.70
N PRO A 60 -9.73 1.21 19.04
CA PRO A 60 -10.14 -0.19 19.08
C PRO A 60 -9.85 -0.90 17.75
N GLN A 61 -9.30 -2.12 17.80
CA GLN A 61 -8.82 -2.84 16.62
C GLN A 61 -9.90 -2.98 15.53
N GLU A 62 -11.11 -3.36 15.88
CA GLU A 62 -12.23 -3.47 14.92
C GLU A 62 -12.54 -2.14 14.20
N THR A 63 -12.42 -1.03 14.94
CA THR A 63 -12.61 0.31 14.36
C THR A 63 -11.46 0.64 13.42
N LEU A 64 -10.24 0.38 13.83
CA LEU A 64 -9.04 0.62 13.03
C LEU A 64 -9.06 -0.22 11.74
N GLU A 65 -9.43 -1.51 11.81
CA GLU A 65 -9.59 -2.38 10.64
C GLU A 65 -10.61 -1.81 9.65
N ARG A 66 -11.81 -1.44 10.13
CA ARG A 66 -12.84 -0.84 9.28
C ARG A 66 -12.35 0.44 8.61
N ASP A 67 -11.70 1.31 9.36
CA ASP A 67 -11.27 2.61 8.87
C ASP A 67 -10.09 2.48 7.89
N LEU A 68 -9.17 1.52 8.10
CA LEU A 68 -8.14 1.18 7.14
C LEU A 68 -8.70 0.55 5.85
N ARG A 69 -9.74 -0.31 5.96
CA ARG A 69 -10.44 -0.84 4.79
C ARG A 69 -11.04 0.29 3.94
N ASN A 70 -11.71 1.24 4.57
CA ASN A 70 -12.25 2.41 3.88
C ASN A 70 -11.15 3.26 3.25
N PHE A 71 -10.04 3.46 3.95
CA PHE A 71 -8.89 4.21 3.47
C PHE A 71 -8.30 3.56 2.21
N ILE A 72 -8.03 2.26 2.25
CA ILE A 72 -7.47 1.51 1.12
C ILE A 72 -8.47 1.43 -0.04
N PHE A 73 -9.76 1.25 0.24
CA PHE A 73 -10.78 1.32 -0.80
C PHE A 73 -10.75 2.65 -1.56
N ASN A 74 -10.61 3.76 -0.85
CA ASN A 74 -10.44 5.06 -1.48
C ASN A 74 -9.18 5.14 -2.35
N ILE A 75 -8.07 4.52 -1.92
CA ILE A 75 -6.85 4.44 -2.75
C ILE A 75 -7.14 3.74 -4.08
N PHE A 76 -7.81 2.59 -4.07
CA PHE A 76 -8.19 1.89 -5.30
C PHE A 76 -9.12 2.72 -6.18
N VAL A 77 -10.09 3.42 -5.59
CA VAL A 77 -11.02 4.30 -6.34
C VAL A 77 -10.27 5.45 -7.01
N VAL A 78 -9.36 6.09 -6.28
CA VAL A 78 -8.54 7.18 -6.80
C VAL A 78 -7.63 6.67 -7.93
N TYR A 79 -6.93 5.57 -7.73
CA TYR A 79 -6.06 4.99 -8.76
C TYR A 79 -6.79 4.73 -10.08
N ARG A 80 -8.01 4.17 -10.02
CA ARG A 80 -8.82 3.86 -11.20
C ARG A 80 -9.35 5.10 -11.93
N LYS A 81 -9.55 6.20 -11.21
CA LYS A 81 -10.14 7.44 -11.74
C LYS A 81 -9.12 8.48 -12.18
N MET A 82 -7.90 8.41 -11.70
CA MET A 82 -6.88 9.40 -12.03
C MET A 82 -6.19 9.07 -13.35
N PRO A 83 -6.25 9.97 -14.34
CA PRO A 83 -5.53 9.77 -15.60
C PRO A 83 -4.01 9.97 -15.46
N GLU A 84 -3.58 10.73 -14.47
CA GLU A 84 -2.17 11.02 -14.17
C GLU A 84 -1.80 10.41 -12.83
N LYS A 85 -0.74 9.62 -12.83
CA LYS A 85 -0.31 8.83 -11.69
C LYS A 85 0.73 9.61 -10.90
N CYS A 86 0.39 9.99 -9.66
CA CYS A 86 1.33 10.58 -8.72
C CYS A 86 1.85 9.50 -7.77
N TYR A 87 3.15 9.47 -7.56
CA TYR A 87 3.75 8.60 -6.58
C TYR A 87 3.16 8.87 -5.18
N SER A 88 2.77 7.81 -4.46
CA SER A 88 2.10 7.98 -3.17
C SER A 88 2.41 6.82 -2.22
N TYR A 89 2.83 7.15 -1.01
CA TYR A 89 3.12 6.16 0.04
C TYR A 89 1.90 5.74 0.88
N ARG A 90 0.70 6.20 0.54
CA ARG A 90 -0.52 5.93 1.32
C ARG A 90 -0.79 4.45 1.52
N MET A 91 -0.68 3.67 0.44
CA MET A 91 -0.85 2.22 0.49
C MET A 91 0.21 1.57 1.38
N TRP A 92 1.46 1.99 1.21
CA TRP A 92 2.57 1.49 2.01
C TRP A 92 2.35 1.70 3.51
N TYR A 93 1.94 2.91 3.92
CA TYR A 93 1.64 3.19 5.33
C TYR A 93 0.44 2.40 5.85
N ALA A 94 -0.65 2.32 5.08
CA ALA A 94 -1.84 1.59 5.48
C ALA A 94 -1.55 0.10 5.71
N LEU A 95 -0.80 -0.53 4.81
CA LEU A 95 -0.37 -1.91 4.97
C LEU A 95 0.60 -2.09 6.15
N GLY A 96 1.52 -1.15 6.36
CA GLY A 96 2.43 -1.16 7.50
C GLY A 96 1.70 -1.07 8.86
N ILE A 97 0.60 -0.33 8.95
CA ILE A 97 -0.26 -0.31 10.14
C ILE A 97 -0.92 -1.69 10.33
N MET A 98 -1.45 -2.31 9.28
CA MET A 98 -2.05 -3.64 9.36
C MET A 98 -1.04 -4.70 9.81
N GLU A 99 0.19 -4.63 9.31
CA GLU A 99 1.28 -5.50 9.72
C GLU A 99 1.63 -5.30 11.19
N HIS A 100 1.83 -4.05 11.60
CA HIS A 100 2.20 -3.70 12.98
C HIS A 100 1.20 -4.23 14.01
N PHE A 101 -0.09 -4.10 13.74
CA PHE A 101 -1.17 -4.55 14.63
C PHE A 101 -1.61 -5.99 14.37
N ARG A 102 -0.94 -6.74 13.47
CA ARG A 102 -1.23 -8.14 13.12
C ARG A 102 -2.70 -8.39 12.80
N MET A 103 -3.24 -7.58 11.90
CA MET A 103 -4.65 -7.63 11.52
C MET A 103 -4.92 -8.80 10.55
N GLU A 104 -4.91 -10.04 11.04
CA GLU A 104 -5.07 -11.26 10.23
C GLU A 104 -6.35 -11.26 9.37
N HIS A 105 -7.43 -10.64 9.86
CA HIS A 105 -8.67 -10.47 9.11
C HIS A 105 -8.57 -9.55 7.89
N CYS A 106 -7.44 -8.84 7.72
CA CYS A 106 -7.17 -7.98 6.58
C CYS A 106 -6.34 -8.66 5.48
N LEU A 107 -6.10 -9.97 5.55
CA LEU A 107 -5.37 -10.69 4.50
C LEU A 107 -6.04 -10.51 3.13
N ASP A 108 -7.36 -10.49 3.05
CA ASP A 108 -8.12 -10.25 1.82
C ASP A 108 -7.73 -8.94 1.11
N ILE A 109 -7.40 -7.90 1.87
CA ILE A 109 -6.93 -6.61 1.32
C ILE A 109 -5.54 -6.76 0.71
N VAL A 110 -4.64 -7.47 1.40
CA VAL A 110 -3.29 -7.74 0.88
C VAL A 110 -3.36 -8.53 -0.42
N LEU A 111 -4.24 -9.52 -0.49
CA LEU A 111 -4.46 -10.30 -1.70
C LEU A 111 -5.06 -9.43 -2.83
N GLU A 112 -5.95 -8.49 -2.51
CA GLU A 112 -6.46 -7.53 -3.50
C GLU A 112 -5.37 -6.60 -4.03
N VAL A 113 -4.44 -6.16 -3.18
CA VAL A 113 -3.24 -5.43 -3.62
C VAL A 113 -2.41 -6.30 -4.56
N LEU A 114 -2.21 -7.58 -4.23
CA LEU A 114 -1.45 -8.52 -5.07
C LEU A 114 -2.11 -8.85 -6.41
N ARG A 115 -3.41 -8.55 -6.61
CA ARG A 115 -4.11 -8.67 -7.89
C ARG A 115 -3.90 -7.48 -8.83
N GLN A 116 -3.33 -6.40 -8.33
CA GLN A 116 -3.19 -5.18 -9.14
C GLN A 116 -2.10 -5.32 -10.21
N ASP A 117 -2.10 -4.39 -11.17
CA ASP A 117 -1.13 -4.34 -12.26
C ASP A 117 0.23 -3.75 -11.84
N LEU A 118 1.22 -3.84 -12.74
CA LEU A 118 2.57 -3.30 -12.48
C LEU A 118 2.55 -1.79 -12.24
N ASP A 119 1.71 -1.07 -12.96
CA ASP A 119 1.59 0.37 -12.82
C ASP A 119 1.14 0.75 -11.41
N PHE A 120 0.26 -0.05 -10.79
CA PHE A 120 -0.16 0.15 -9.41
C PHE A 120 1.01 -0.04 -8.43
N TYR A 121 1.85 -1.06 -8.66
CA TYR A 121 3.02 -1.29 -7.83
C TYR A 121 4.04 -0.17 -7.93
N ASP A 122 4.37 0.24 -9.14
CA ASP A 122 5.31 1.35 -9.37
C ASP A 122 4.83 2.64 -8.73
N PHE A 123 3.51 2.85 -8.77
CA PHE A 123 2.87 4.04 -8.25
C PHE A 123 2.86 4.12 -6.72
N TYR A 124 2.53 3.02 -6.03
CA TYR A 124 2.34 3.03 -4.58
C TYR A 124 3.51 2.50 -3.77
N PHE A 125 4.42 1.75 -4.37
CA PHE A 125 5.49 1.09 -3.65
C PHE A 125 6.88 1.40 -4.21
N GLY A 126 6.99 1.79 -5.46
CA GLY A 126 8.28 1.93 -6.13
C GLY A 126 9.10 0.66 -5.98
N TYR A 127 10.35 0.77 -5.54
CA TYR A 127 11.24 -0.38 -5.33
C TYR A 127 10.98 -1.14 -4.01
N LEU A 128 10.11 -0.64 -3.14
CA LEU A 128 9.89 -1.20 -1.80
C LEU A 128 8.88 -2.35 -1.76
N TYR A 129 8.14 -2.58 -2.84
CA TYR A 129 7.10 -3.61 -2.87
C TYR A 129 7.63 -5.03 -2.64
N GLU A 130 8.86 -5.28 -3.03
CA GLU A 130 9.42 -6.63 -3.01
C GLU A 130 9.45 -7.24 -1.61
N THR A 131 10.02 -6.55 -0.66
CA THR A 131 10.18 -7.05 0.70
C THR A 131 8.92 -6.90 1.53
N MET A 132 8.22 -5.79 1.41
CA MET A 132 7.07 -5.48 2.21
C MET A 132 5.89 -6.42 1.94
N LEU A 133 5.55 -6.65 0.66
CA LEU A 133 4.40 -7.48 0.32
C LEU A 133 4.59 -8.95 0.72
N SER A 134 5.80 -9.49 0.65
CA SER A 134 6.09 -10.83 1.18
C SER A 134 5.97 -10.87 2.70
N ALA A 135 6.51 -9.89 3.40
CA ALA A 135 6.49 -9.83 4.86
C ALA A 135 5.06 -9.73 5.41
N ILE A 136 4.25 -8.80 4.88
CA ILE A 136 2.86 -8.65 5.33
C ILE A 136 2.00 -9.86 4.96
N THR A 137 2.21 -10.46 3.77
CA THR A 137 1.51 -11.67 3.35
C THR A 137 1.82 -12.83 4.30
N TYR A 138 3.10 -13.00 4.67
CA TYR A 138 3.51 -13.97 5.68
C TYR A 138 2.82 -13.70 7.02
N GLN A 139 2.91 -12.48 7.52
CA GLN A 139 2.45 -12.15 8.86
C GLN A 139 0.93 -12.30 9.03
N LEU A 140 0.15 -11.85 8.04
CA LEU A 140 -1.31 -11.96 8.10
C LEU A 140 -1.82 -13.34 7.64
N GLY A 141 -1.03 -14.06 6.84
CA GLY A 141 -1.39 -15.36 6.30
C GLY A 141 -0.99 -16.57 7.13
N GLN A 142 -0.28 -16.41 8.26
CA GLN A 142 0.26 -17.51 9.06
C GLN A 142 -0.77 -18.59 9.41
N ASN A 143 -2.00 -18.19 9.70
CA ASN A 143 -3.10 -19.06 10.07
C ASN A 143 -4.09 -19.30 8.92
N GLN A 144 -3.75 -18.89 7.69
CA GLN A 144 -4.65 -18.91 6.51
C GLN A 144 -3.94 -19.49 5.28
N LEU A 145 -3.18 -20.57 5.48
CA LEU A 145 -2.37 -21.20 4.42
C LEU A 145 -3.23 -21.66 3.24
N ASP A 146 -4.42 -22.19 3.49
CA ASP A 146 -5.38 -22.62 2.48
C ASP A 146 -5.81 -21.44 1.58
N VAL A 147 -6.06 -20.27 2.17
CA VAL A 147 -6.40 -19.04 1.43
C VAL A 147 -5.24 -18.62 0.53
N LEU A 148 -3.99 -18.66 1.03
CA LEU A 148 -2.81 -18.33 0.23
C LEU A 148 -2.61 -19.32 -0.92
N MET A 149 -2.82 -20.62 -0.67
CA MET A 149 -2.71 -21.67 -1.69
C MET A 149 -3.79 -21.55 -2.77
N ASP A 150 -5.01 -21.16 -2.40
CA ASP A 150 -6.08 -20.93 -3.35
C ASP A 150 -5.84 -19.67 -4.18
N PHE A 151 -5.36 -18.60 -3.57
CA PHE A 151 -4.96 -17.38 -4.29
C PHE A 151 -3.93 -17.69 -5.39
N MET A 152 -2.91 -18.51 -5.14
CA MET A 152 -1.90 -18.84 -6.15
C MET A 152 -2.47 -19.54 -7.39
N LYS A 153 -3.66 -20.16 -7.30
CA LYS A 153 -4.35 -20.81 -8.42
C LYS A 153 -5.16 -19.85 -9.27
N GLU A 154 -5.36 -18.61 -8.81
CA GLU A 154 -6.14 -17.62 -9.56
C GLU A 154 -5.51 -17.34 -10.93
N PRO A 155 -6.33 -17.29 -12.01
CA PRO A 155 -5.85 -16.93 -13.33
C PRO A 155 -5.53 -15.43 -13.40
N GLY A 156 -4.55 -15.06 -14.24
CA GLY A 156 -4.25 -13.67 -14.55
C GLY A 156 -3.37 -12.95 -13.51
N LEU A 157 -2.97 -13.60 -12.42
CA LEU A 157 -2.02 -13.01 -11.47
C LEU A 157 -0.66 -12.79 -12.12
N LEU A 158 -0.04 -11.66 -11.81
CA LEU A 158 1.34 -11.39 -12.19
C LEU A 158 2.28 -12.44 -11.59
N PRO A 159 3.33 -12.86 -12.31
CA PRO A 159 4.33 -13.79 -11.77
C PRO A 159 4.95 -13.30 -10.46
N MET A 160 5.19 -11.99 -10.33
CA MET A 160 5.71 -11.39 -9.12
C MET A 160 4.76 -11.52 -7.93
N SER A 161 3.45 -11.37 -8.14
CA SER A 161 2.44 -11.54 -7.08
C SER A 161 2.43 -12.97 -6.56
N LYS A 162 2.49 -13.95 -7.46
CA LYS A 162 2.64 -15.37 -7.08
C LYS A 162 3.93 -15.62 -6.31
N TYR A 163 5.03 -15.01 -6.74
CA TYR A 163 6.31 -15.15 -6.07
C TYR A 163 6.27 -14.63 -4.63
N ARG A 164 5.62 -13.47 -4.38
CA ARG A 164 5.45 -12.93 -3.01
C ARG A 164 4.67 -13.88 -2.10
N VAL A 165 3.64 -14.52 -2.62
CA VAL A 165 2.88 -15.53 -1.85
C VAL A 165 3.72 -16.79 -1.62
N ILE A 166 4.48 -17.25 -2.61
CA ILE A 166 5.40 -18.41 -2.45
C ILE A 166 6.42 -18.13 -1.35
N GLU A 167 7.03 -16.95 -1.33
CA GLU A 167 7.96 -16.55 -0.26
C GLU A 167 7.28 -16.60 1.11
N ALA A 168 6.07 -16.04 1.23
CA ALA A 168 5.31 -16.05 2.48
C ALA A 168 4.99 -17.49 2.92
N VAL A 169 4.49 -18.33 2.02
CA VAL A 169 4.16 -19.75 2.28
C VAL A 169 5.42 -20.53 2.71
N ALA A 170 6.55 -20.29 2.04
CA ALA A 170 7.81 -20.95 2.42
C ALA A 170 8.21 -20.63 3.86
N HIS A 171 8.00 -19.40 4.32
CA HIS A 171 8.27 -19.02 5.71
C HIS A 171 7.25 -19.56 6.71
N ILE A 172 6.02 -19.89 6.28
CA ILE A 172 4.99 -20.48 7.16
C ILE A 172 5.29 -21.96 7.42
N VAL A 173 5.80 -22.68 6.42
CA VAL A 173 5.90 -24.15 6.48
C VAL A 173 7.28 -24.67 6.94
N ILE A 174 8.26 -23.77 7.11
CA ILE A 174 9.60 -24.10 7.65
C ILE A 174 9.58 -23.96 9.18
#